data_bf61e0d7ff76edb5c058140c3a655fcf
#
_entry.id   bf61e0d7ff76edb5c058140c3a655fcf
#
_cell.length_a   1.000
_cell.length_b   1.000
_cell.length_c   1.000
_cell.angle_alpha   90.00
_cell.angle_beta   90.00
_cell.angle_gamma   90.00
#
_symmetry.space_group_name_H-M   'P 1'
#
loop_
_entity.id
_entity.type
_entity.pdbx_description
1 polymer ?
#
loop_
_entity_poly.entity_id
_entity_poly.type
_entity_poly.pdbx_seq_one_letter_code
_entity_poly.pdbx_strand_id
1 'polypeptide(L)'
;ELAAAEKQTLIAMATHGRSGLDRWLLGSVAEKVLRAASNPTLVVRAKEENDPAWEMATLKRVIVPLDGSELSELILPYVEELAKHLDLEVALFGVYGGPLAAGRTGDGFYNTAQMDAFIAGLRADTVTYLATKTEEMKRKGLNKVSFTAKEGLEADEIIAMARETADTLIAMCTHGRSGMRRWVLGSVTETVLRHSDAPLLIVRGT
;
A
#
# COMPACT_ATOMS: atom_id res chain seq x y z
N GLU A 1 12.73 -9.51 19.57
CA GLU A 1 13.84 -10.48 19.60
C GLU A 1 13.44 -11.81 18.95
N LEU A 2 12.28 -12.43 19.32
CA LEU A 2 11.83 -13.72 18.74
C LEU A 2 11.65 -13.66 17.22
N ALA A 3 10.93 -12.67 16.69
CA ALA A 3 10.69 -12.54 15.26
C ALA A 3 11.97 -12.21 14.46
N ALA A 4 12.94 -11.52 15.05
CA ALA A 4 14.19 -11.19 14.39
C ALA A 4 15.13 -12.40 14.20
N ALA A 5 14.90 -13.47 14.94
CA ALA A 5 15.69 -14.70 14.83
C ALA A 5 15.30 -15.55 13.61
N GLU A 6 14.06 -15.39 13.09
CA GLU A 6 13.54 -16.18 11.97
C GLU A 6 13.10 -15.25 10.82
N LYS A 7 13.83 -15.29 9.72
CA LYS A 7 13.58 -14.45 8.53
C LYS A 7 12.22 -14.68 7.85
N GLN A 8 11.56 -15.81 8.12
CA GLN A 8 10.25 -16.18 7.53
C GLN A 8 9.07 -15.88 8.47
N THR A 9 9.27 -15.11 9.52
CA THR A 9 8.22 -14.77 10.49
C THR A 9 7.43 -13.56 10.01
N LEU A 10 6.10 -13.68 9.95
CA LEU A 10 5.15 -12.59 9.80
C LEU A 10 4.72 -12.10 11.19
N ILE A 11 4.85 -10.81 11.45
CA ILE A 11 4.29 -10.19 12.65
C ILE A 11 2.86 -9.76 12.32
N ALA A 12 1.87 -10.27 13.07
CA ALA A 12 0.48 -9.81 12.96
C ALA A 12 0.10 -9.03 14.21
N MET A 13 -0.51 -7.86 14.05
CA MET A 13 -0.89 -6.99 15.15
C MET A 13 -2.11 -6.13 14.83
N ALA A 14 -2.84 -5.72 15.88
CA ALA A 14 -3.89 -4.72 15.79
C ALA A 14 -3.34 -3.31 16.01
N THR A 15 -3.97 -2.30 15.38
CA THR A 15 -3.56 -0.88 15.55
C THR A 15 -3.74 -0.37 16.96
N HIS A 16 -4.75 -0.90 17.71
CA HIS A 16 -5.08 -0.48 19.06
C HIS A 16 -5.31 -1.68 19.97
N GLY A 17 -4.95 -1.52 21.27
CA GLY A 17 -5.37 -2.41 22.34
C GLY A 17 -6.72 -1.95 22.93
N ARG A 18 -7.13 -2.56 24.07
CA ARG A 18 -8.42 -2.33 24.74
C ARG A 18 -8.69 -0.89 25.22
N SER A 19 -7.73 0.04 25.17
CA SER A 19 -7.82 1.42 25.69
C SER A 19 -7.86 2.51 24.61
N GLY A 20 -8.06 2.18 23.34
CA GLY A 20 -8.00 3.14 22.24
C GLY A 20 -9.23 4.04 22.18
N LEU A 21 -9.11 5.29 22.64
CA LEU A 21 -10.16 6.32 22.60
C LEU A 21 -10.28 7.04 21.25
N ASP A 22 -9.29 6.95 20.36
CA ASP A 22 -9.29 7.65 19.08
C ASP A 22 -9.04 6.71 17.89
N ARG A 23 -10.03 6.62 17.01
CA ARG A 23 -10.01 5.77 15.78
C ARG A 23 -8.86 6.07 14.81
N TRP A 24 -8.14 7.17 15.00
CA TRP A 24 -7.14 7.70 14.06
C TRP A 24 -5.70 7.59 14.56
N LEU A 25 -5.47 7.10 15.76
CA LEU A 25 -4.14 7.01 16.36
C LEU A 25 -3.59 5.59 16.23
N LEU A 26 -2.44 5.47 15.59
CA LEU A 26 -1.62 4.26 15.64
C LEU A 26 -1.10 4.12 17.10
N GLY A 27 -1.41 3.01 17.76
CA GLY A 27 -0.95 2.77 19.13
C GLY A 27 0.59 2.81 19.22
N SER A 28 1.09 3.33 20.34
CA SER A 28 2.54 3.49 20.55
C SER A 28 3.35 2.18 20.43
N VAL A 29 2.73 1.04 20.72
CA VAL A 29 3.34 -0.29 20.56
C VAL A 29 3.42 -0.64 19.07
N ALA A 30 2.33 -0.45 18.33
CA ALA A 30 2.27 -0.70 16.89
C ALA A 30 3.30 0.16 16.14
N GLU A 31 3.40 1.44 16.47
CA GLU A 31 4.39 2.35 15.91
C GLU A 31 5.83 1.89 16.19
N LYS A 32 6.13 1.50 17.43
CA LYS A 32 7.46 1.00 17.81
C LYS A 32 7.81 -0.29 17.07
N VAL A 33 6.86 -1.22 16.92
CA VAL A 33 7.08 -2.46 16.18
C VAL A 33 7.34 -2.16 14.71
N LEU A 34 6.52 -1.36 14.04
CA LEU A 34 6.69 -0.98 12.64
C LEU A 34 8.02 -0.27 12.38
N ARG A 35 8.50 0.53 13.34
CA ARG A 35 9.81 1.20 13.26
C ARG A 35 10.98 0.25 13.48
N ALA A 36 10.83 -0.79 14.30
CA ALA A 36 11.93 -1.64 14.76
C ALA A 36 12.01 -2.98 14.00
N ALA A 37 10.87 -3.51 13.54
CA ALA A 37 10.83 -4.82 12.91
C ALA A 37 11.45 -4.78 11.50
N SER A 38 12.25 -5.80 11.20
CA SER A 38 12.73 -6.10 9.85
C SER A 38 11.82 -7.12 9.13
N ASN A 39 10.93 -7.76 9.87
CA ASN A 39 10.00 -8.76 9.36
C ASN A 39 8.79 -8.10 8.70
N PRO A 40 8.15 -8.76 7.72
CA PRO A 40 6.84 -8.36 7.23
C PRO A 40 5.85 -8.20 8.39
N THR A 41 5.09 -7.14 8.38
CA THR A 41 4.14 -6.85 9.46
C THR A 41 2.74 -6.66 8.87
N LEU A 42 1.81 -7.51 9.29
CA LEU A 42 0.38 -7.37 9.01
C LEU A 42 -0.27 -6.55 10.11
N VAL A 43 -0.82 -5.42 9.74
CA VAL A 43 -1.53 -4.52 10.65
C VAL A 43 -3.02 -4.58 10.33
N VAL A 44 -3.82 -4.90 11.33
CA VAL A 44 -5.27 -4.98 11.21
C VAL A 44 -5.88 -3.91 12.12
N ARG A 45 -6.88 -3.20 11.61
CA ARG A 45 -7.64 -2.27 12.45
C ARG A 45 -8.54 -3.06 13.40
N ALA A 46 -8.45 -2.77 14.69
CA ALA A 46 -9.37 -3.33 15.66
C ALA A 46 -10.78 -2.77 15.38
N LYS A 47 -11.75 -3.65 15.20
CA LYS A 47 -13.18 -3.31 15.13
C LYS A 47 -13.82 -3.45 16.51
N GLU A 48 -14.97 -2.80 16.72
CA GLU A 48 -15.69 -2.93 17.98
C GLU A 48 -16.21 -4.35 18.19
N GLU A 49 -16.28 -4.83 19.45
CA GLU A 49 -16.69 -6.20 19.81
C GLU A 49 -18.08 -6.63 19.28
N ASN A 50 -18.92 -5.68 18.90
CA ASN A 50 -20.27 -5.90 18.39
C ASN A 50 -20.41 -5.74 16.88
N ASP A 51 -19.31 -5.61 16.13
CA ASP A 51 -19.36 -5.56 14.66
C ASP A 51 -19.65 -6.98 14.12
N PRO A 52 -20.81 -7.22 13.47
CA PRO A 52 -21.17 -8.54 12.93
C PRO A 52 -20.17 -9.03 11.86
N ALA A 53 -19.24 -8.20 11.42
CA ALA A 53 -18.17 -8.58 10.51
C ALA A 53 -17.01 -9.37 11.17
N TRP A 54 -17.15 -9.85 12.41
CA TRP A 54 -16.27 -10.85 13.02
C TRP A 54 -16.41 -12.24 12.37
N GLU A 55 -17.45 -12.47 11.58
CA GLU A 55 -17.55 -13.67 10.77
C GLU A 55 -16.50 -13.63 9.68
N MET A 56 -15.48 -14.46 9.82
CA MET A 56 -14.35 -14.77 8.94
C MET A 56 -14.27 -13.88 7.68
N ALA A 57 -13.62 -12.72 7.81
CA ALA A 57 -13.31 -11.88 6.65
C ALA A 57 -12.38 -12.67 5.71
N THR A 58 -12.92 -13.08 4.58
CA THR A 58 -12.16 -13.83 3.57
C THR A 58 -11.48 -12.81 2.66
N LEU A 59 -10.17 -12.67 2.73
CA LEU A 59 -9.44 -11.84 1.78
C LEU A 59 -9.64 -12.39 0.36
N LYS A 60 -9.97 -11.51 -0.58
CA LYS A 60 -10.18 -11.83 -1.99
C LYS A 60 -9.21 -11.13 -2.91
N ARG A 61 -8.72 -9.96 -2.49
CA ARG A 61 -7.86 -9.10 -3.29
C ARG A 61 -6.72 -8.53 -2.48
N VAL A 62 -5.58 -8.34 -3.12
CA VAL A 62 -4.48 -7.53 -2.60
C VAL A 62 -4.21 -6.37 -3.54
N ILE A 63 -4.27 -5.14 -3.03
CA ILE A 63 -3.84 -3.92 -3.73
C ILE A 63 -2.36 -3.71 -3.42
N VAL A 64 -1.58 -3.51 -4.47
CA VAL A 64 -0.12 -3.33 -4.38
C VAL A 64 0.26 -1.99 -4.99
N PRO A 65 0.37 -0.93 -4.17
CA PRO A 65 0.86 0.36 -4.63
C PRO A 65 2.33 0.28 -5.02
N LEU A 66 2.64 0.69 -6.26
CA LEU A 66 3.99 0.72 -6.82
C LEU A 66 4.27 2.10 -7.42
N ASP A 67 5.42 2.68 -7.09
CA ASP A 67 5.86 3.99 -7.59
C ASP A 67 7.01 3.91 -8.61
N GLY A 68 7.36 2.69 -9.03
CA GLY A 68 8.46 2.43 -9.96
C GLY A 68 9.84 2.38 -9.32
N SER A 69 9.95 2.49 -8.00
CA SER A 69 11.22 2.31 -7.28
C SER A 69 11.47 0.85 -6.93
N GLU A 70 12.74 0.44 -6.89
CA GLU A 70 13.15 -0.87 -6.40
C GLU A 70 12.67 -1.13 -4.96
N LEU A 71 12.58 -0.07 -4.15
CA LEU A 71 12.10 -0.16 -2.78
C LEU A 71 10.63 -0.55 -2.71
N SER A 72 9.78 0.00 -3.58
CA SER A 72 8.37 -0.37 -3.62
C SER A 72 8.18 -1.81 -4.09
N GLU A 73 9.08 -2.33 -4.92
CA GLU A 73 9.02 -3.70 -5.44
C GLU A 73 9.39 -4.78 -4.42
N LEU A 74 10.03 -4.42 -3.30
CA LEU A 74 10.37 -5.38 -2.23
C LEU A 74 9.15 -6.08 -1.63
N ILE A 75 7.96 -5.55 -1.82
CA ILE A 75 6.70 -6.17 -1.39
C ILE A 75 6.30 -7.35 -2.29
N LEU A 76 6.71 -7.34 -3.57
CA LEU A 76 6.21 -8.29 -4.58
C LEU A 76 6.42 -9.76 -4.23
N PRO A 77 7.59 -10.21 -3.73
CA PRO A 77 7.77 -11.61 -3.35
C PRO A 77 6.77 -12.08 -2.29
N TYR A 78 6.42 -11.23 -1.32
CA TYR A 78 5.46 -11.54 -0.28
C TYR A 78 4.03 -11.61 -0.84
N VAL A 79 3.69 -10.71 -1.77
CA VAL A 79 2.40 -10.73 -2.47
C VAL A 79 2.27 -11.99 -3.33
N GLU A 80 3.34 -12.39 -4.04
CA GLU A 80 3.35 -13.60 -4.85
C GLU A 80 3.06 -14.85 -4.01
N GLU A 81 3.71 -15.00 -2.87
CA GLU A 81 3.47 -16.12 -1.94
C GLU A 81 2.05 -16.08 -1.37
N LEU A 82 1.61 -14.92 -0.89
CA LEU A 82 0.30 -14.76 -0.29
C LEU A 82 -0.83 -15.05 -1.31
N ALA A 83 -0.71 -14.49 -2.52
CA ALA A 83 -1.71 -14.65 -3.57
C ALA A 83 -1.82 -16.09 -4.06
N LYS A 84 -0.71 -16.83 -4.14
CA LYS A 84 -0.73 -18.25 -4.49
C LYS A 84 -1.40 -19.11 -3.43
N HIS A 85 -1.12 -18.85 -2.16
CA HIS A 85 -1.67 -19.67 -1.05
C HIS A 85 -3.14 -19.39 -0.76
N LEU A 86 -3.58 -18.14 -0.95
CA LEU A 86 -4.95 -17.72 -0.63
C LEU A 86 -5.82 -17.48 -1.88
N ASP A 87 -5.30 -17.78 -3.10
CA ASP A 87 -5.98 -17.57 -4.38
C ASP A 87 -6.50 -16.13 -4.59
N LEU A 88 -5.69 -15.13 -4.16
CA LEU A 88 -6.07 -13.73 -4.21
C LEU A 88 -5.96 -13.15 -5.62
N GLU A 89 -6.83 -12.20 -5.94
CA GLU A 89 -6.63 -11.26 -7.03
C GLU A 89 -5.55 -10.23 -6.65
N VAL A 90 -4.56 -10.03 -7.52
CA VAL A 90 -3.51 -9.02 -7.34
C VAL A 90 -3.84 -7.81 -8.21
N ALA A 91 -4.04 -6.66 -7.57
CA ALA A 91 -4.27 -5.38 -8.24
C ALA A 91 -3.05 -4.47 -8.06
N LEU A 92 -2.17 -4.41 -9.06
CA LEU A 92 -1.07 -3.45 -9.08
C LEU A 92 -1.63 -2.05 -9.27
N PHE A 93 -1.19 -1.09 -8.45
CA PHE A 93 -1.74 0.25 -8.44
C PHE A 93 -0.64 1.30 -8.52
N GLY A 94 -0.71 2.17 -9.51
CA GLY A 94 0.22 3.29 -9.66
C GLY A 94 -0.53 4.61 -9.63
N VAL A 95 -0.01 5.58 -8.88
CA VAL A 95 -0.55 6.94 -8.85
C VAL A 95 0.47 7.87 -9.48
N TYR A 96 0.00 8.75 -10.36
CA TYR A 96 0.82 9.73 -11.05
C TYR A 96 0.25 11.14 -10.88
N GLY A 97 1.05 12.15 -11.16
CA GLY A 97 0.66 13.56 -11.06
C GLY A 97 0.89 14.19 -9.68
N GLY A 98 0.58 13.48 -8.60
CA GLY A 98 0.85 13.95 -7.24
C GLY A 98 0.40 15.38 -6.95
N PRO A 99 1.26 16.24 -6.33
CA PRO A 99 0.93 17.62 -6.03
C PRO A 99 0.61 18.48 -7.26
N LEU A 100 1.10 18.10 -8.46
CA LEU A 100 0.79 18.79 -9.71
C LEU A 100 -0.67 18.62 -10.12
N ALA A 101 -1.24 17.43 -9.86
CA ALA A 101 -2.67 17.18 -10.08
C ALA A 101 -3.53 18.05 -9.16
N ALA A 102 -3.14 18.21 -7.89
CA ALA A 102 -3.82 19.07 -6.92
C ALA A 102 -3.71 20.57 -7.27
N GLY A 103 -2.60 21.01 -7.88
CA GLY A 103 -2.36 22.40 -8.27
C GLY A 103 -3.19 22.88 -9.47
N ARG A 104 -3.86 22.01 -10.22
CA ARG A 104 -4.72 22.37 -11.37
C ARG A 104 -5.98 23.14 -10.98
N THR A 105 -6.34 23.18 -9.71
CA THR A 105 -7.50 23.93 -9.20
C THR A 105 -7.19 25.36 -8.77
N GLY A 106 -5.93 25.82 -8.89
CA GLY A 106 -5.50 27.17 -8.51
C GLY A 106 -5.28 28.08 -9.71
N ASP A 107 -5.47 29.41 -9.52
CA ASP A 107 -5.32 30.46 -10.53
C ASP A 107 -3.87 30.68 -11.01
N GLY A 108 -3.08 29.63 -11.15
CA GLY A 108 -1.68 29.70 -11.57
C GLY A 108 -1.51 29.81 -13.10
N PHE A 109 -0.68 30.73 -13.56
CA PHE A 109 -0.29 30.98 -14.95
C PHE A 109 0.59 29.85 -15.56
N TYR A 110 0.18 28.57 -15.45
CA TYR A 110 0.87 27.53 -16.17
C TYR A 110 0.26 27.34 -17.57
N ASN A 111 1.12 27.20 -18.57
CA ASN A 111 0.68 26.79 -19.90
C ASN A 111 -0.01 25.41 -19.80
N THR A 112 -1.33 25.40 -19.80
CA THR A 112 -2.16 24.22 -19.60
C THR A 112 -1.80 23.09 -20.56
N ALA A 113 -1.48 23.39 -21.82
CA ALA A 113 -1.11 22.39 -22.81
C ALA A 113 0.22 21.67 -22.47
N GLN A 114 1.20 22.41 -21.95
CA GLN A 114 2.48 21.79 -21.53
C GLN A 114 2.30 20.94 -20.28
N MET A 115 1.47 21.38 -19.34
CA MET A 115 1.15 20.61 -18.14
C MET A 115 0.38 19.34 -18.50
N ASP A 116 -0.60 19.43 -19.38
CA ASP A 116 -1.38 18.26 -19.85
C ASP A 116 -0.48 17.25 -20.58
N ALA A 117 0.44 17.71 -21.42
CA ALA A 117 1.42 16.85 -22.08
C ALA A 117 2.37 16.18 -21.07
N PHE A 118 2.80 16.91 -20.03
CA PHE A 118 3.65 16.37 -18.98
C PHE A 118 2.91 15.29 -18.18
N ILE A 119 1.68 15.55 -17.75
CA ILE A 119 0.85 14.56 -17.02
C ILE A 119 0.55 13.35 -17.91
N ALA A 120 0.29 13.54 -19.20
CA ALA A 120 0.11 12.43 -20.13
C ALA A 120 1.37 11.56 -20.23
N GLY A 121 2.56 12.15 -20.18
CA GLY A 121 3.84 11.43 -20.10
C GLY A 121 3.95 10.59 -18.84
N LEU A 122 3.68 11.18 -17.66
CA LEU A 122 3.70 10.46 -16.38
C LEU A 122 2.72 9.28 -16.38
N ARG A 123 1.53 9.48 -16.96
CA ARG A 123 0.56 8.40 -17.13
C ARG A 123 1.11 7.27 -17.99
N ALA A 124 1.69 7.60 -19.15
CA ALA A 124 2.21 6.60 -20.08
C ALA A 124 3.33 5.77 -19.44
N ASP A 125 4.25 6.42 -18.72
CA ASP A 125 5.34 5.77 -17.99
C ASP A 125 4.80 4.82 -16.91
N THR A 126 3.83 5.29 -16.12
CA THR A 126 3.20 4.50 -15.06
C THR A 126 2.49 3.28 -15.63
N VAL A 127 1.71 3.46 -16.71
CA VAL A 127 1.00 2.35 -17.38
C VAL A 127 1.99 1.32 -17.93
N THR A 128 3.05 1.76 -18.60
CA THR A 128 4.07 0.87 -19.18
C THR A 128 4.77 0.06 -18.09
N TYR A 129 5.14 0.71 -16.99
CA TYR A 129 5.75 0.07 -15.84
C TYR A 129 4.84 -0.99 -15.23
N LEU A 130 3.58 -0.64 -14.91
CA LEU A 130 2.62 -1.57 -14.31
C LEU A 130 2.27 -2.74 -15.23
N ALA A 131 2.13 -2.48 -16.53
CA ALA A 131 1.91 -3.54 -17.52
C ALA A 131 3.07 -4.55 -17.53
N THR A 132 4.31 -4.05 -17.51
CA THR A 132 5.50 -4.90 -17.43
C THR A 132 5.50 -5.76 -16.17
N LYS A 133 5.22 -5.17 -15.00
CA LYS A 133 5.15 -5.91 -13.74
C LYS A 133 4.01 -6.93 -13.72
N THR A 134 2.87 -6.59 -14.31
CA THR A 134 1.74 -7.51 -14.46
C THR A 134 2.16 -8.77 -15.26
N GLU A 135 2.83 -8.59 -16.37
CA GLU A 135 3.30 -9.71 -17.19
C GLU A 135 4.42 -10.52 -16.50
N GLU A 136 5.28 -9.87 -15.70
CA GLU A 136 6.25 -10.56 -14.86
C GLU A 136 5.58 -11.48 -13.84
N MET A 137 4.56 -10.99 -13.14
CA MET A 137 3.81 -11.76 -12.16
C MET A 137 3.03 -12.92 -12.79
N LYS A 138 2.40 -12.69 -13.94
CA LYS A 138 1.74 -13.76 -14.71
C LYS A 138 2.70 -14.88 -15.11
N ARG A 139 3.90 -14.53 -15.58
CA ARG A 139 4.95 -15.52 -15.91
C ARG A 139 5.40 -16.35 -14.70
N LYS A 140 5.27 -15.81 -13.49
CA LYS A 140 5.51 -16.52 -12.22
C LYS A 140 4.33 -17.38 -11.75
N GLY A 141 3.27 -17.47 -12.56
CA GLY A 141 2.12 -18.34 -12.31
C GLY A 141 0.95 -17.70 -11.57
N LEU A 142 0.91 -16.36 -11.43
CA LEU A 142 -0.26 -15.66 -10.90
C LEU A 142 -1.22 -15.33 -12.05
N ASN A 143 -2.37 -16.00 -12.09
CA ASN A 143 -3.33 -15.83 -13.18
C ASN A 143 -4.31 -14.66 -12.99
N LYS A 144 -4.49 -14.21 -11.73
CA LYS A 144 -5.43 -13.14 -11.35
C LYS A 144 -4.68 -11.84 -11.06
N VAL A 145 -3.98 -11.29 -12.06
CA VAL A 145 -3.23 -10.03 -11.92
C VAL A 145 -3.81 -8.99 -12.85
N SER A 146 -4.13 -7.86 -12.29
CA SER A 146 -4.59 -6.65 -12.99
C SER A 146 -3.78 -5.43 -12.59
N PHE A 147 -3.89 -4.32 -13.32
CA PHE A 147 -3.31 -3.06 -12.90
C PHE A 147 -4.21 -1.87 -13.18
N THR A 148 -4.02 -0.81 -12.42
CA THR A 148 -4.68 0.48 -12.61
C THR A 148 -3.68 1.60 -12.38
N ALA A 149 -3.69 2.61 -13.27
CA ALA A 149 -2.95 3.86 -13.11
C ALA A 149 -3.94 5.01 -12.92
N LYS A 150 -3.76 5.82 -11.87
CA LYS A 150 -4.70 6.90 -11.52
C LYS A 150 -3.95 8.22 -11.28
N GLU A 151 -4.54 9.33 -11.73
CA GLU A 151 -4.04 10.66 -11.45
C GLU A 151 -4.55 11.09 -10.07
N GLY A 152 -3.66 11.60 -9.19
CA GLY A 152 -4.06 12.08 -7.88
C GLY A 152 -2.95 12.11 -6.85
N LEU A 153 -3.34 12.24 -5.58
CA LEU A 153 -2.44 12.11 -4.43
C LEU A 153 -2.35 10.65 -4.02
N GLU A 154 -1.14 10.14 -3.87
CA GLU A 154 -0.86 8.72 -3.70
C GLU A 154 -1.68 8.07 -2.58
N ALA A 155 -1.65 8.66 -1.37
CA ALA A 155 -2.34 8.09 -0.22
C ALA A 155 -3.86 8.09 -0.38
N ASP A 156 -4.42 9.19 -0.93
CA ASP A 156 -5.86 9.36 -1.09
C ASP A 156 -6.41 8.36 -2.11
N GLU A 157 -5.70 8.17 -3.23
CA GLU A 157 -6.11 7.24 -4.27
C GLU A 157 -5.98 5.76 -3.85
N ILE A 158 -4.94 5.43 -3.06
CA ILE A 158 -4.81 4.08 -2.47
C ILE A 158 -5.97 3.79 -1.51
N ILE A 159 -6.30 4.74 -0.63
CA ILE A 159 -7.39 4.60 0.33
C ILE A 159 -8.74 4.49 -0.40
N ALA A 160 -8.96 5.32 -1.42
CA ALA A 160 -10.18 5.29 -2.23
C ALA A 160 -10.36 3.93 -2.90
N MET A 161 -9.30 3.40 -3.55
CA MET A 161 -9.34 2.09 -4.20
C MET A 161 -9.62 0.96 -3.21
N ALA A 162 -9.06 1.02 -2.00
CA ALA A 162 -9.31 0.01 -0.98
C ALA A 162 -10.75 0.02 -0.47
N ARG A 163 -11.42 1.17 -0.50
CA ARG A 163 -12.84 1.31 -0.12
C ARG A 163 -13.82 0.79 -1.16
N GLU A 164 -13.41 0.76 -2.42
CA GLU A 164 -14.27 0.29 -3.53
C GLU A 164 -14.55 -1.22 -3.47
N THR A 165 -13.72 -1.98 -2.75
CA THR A 165 -13.83 -3.45 -2.68
C THR A 165 -13.68 -3.92 -1.24
N ALA A 166 -14.70 -4.61 -0.73
CA ALA A 166 -14.59 -5.34 0.53
C ALA A 166 -13.55 -6.49 0.40
N ASP A 167 -13.11 -7.01 1.52
CA ASP A 167 -12.20 -8.16 1.59
C ASP A 167 -10.82 -7.89 0.93
N THR A 168 -10.38 -6.64 0.99
CA THR A 168 -9.14 -6.17 0.37
C THR A 168 -8.02 -6.03 1.41
N LEU A 169 -6.82 -6.51 1.07
CA LEU A 169 -5.56 -6.24 1.74
C LEU A 169 -4.79 -5.17 0.96
N ILE A 170 -4.17 -4.21 1.62
CA ILE A 170 -3.17 -3.34 1.01
C ILE A 170 -1.79 -3.90 1.36
N ALA A 171 -0.91 -4.10 0.37
CA ALA A 171 0.46 -4.56 0.58
C ALA A 171 1.44 -3.54 0.02
N MET A 172 2.30 -2.97 0.87
CA MET A 172 3.21 -1.89 0.48
C MET A 172 4.51 -1.89 1.30
N CYS A 173 5.53 -1.20 0.76
CA CYS A 173 6.77 -0.95 1.50
C CYS A 173 6.66 0.32 2.35
N THR A 174 7.49 0.41 3.39
CA THR A 174 7.54 1.61 4.25
C THR A 174 8.03 2.85 3.52
N HIS A 175 8.82 2.71 2.44
CA HIS A 175 9.40 3.79 1.67
C HIS A 175 9.29 3.50 0.18
N GLY A 176 9.16 4.57 -0.63
CA GLY A 176 9.23 4.56 -2.06
C GLY A 176 10.41 5.41 -2.55
N ARG A 177 10.22 6.20 -3.59
CA ARG A 177 11.25 7.04 -4.26
C ARG A 177 12.05 7.96 -3.34
N SER A 178 11.52 8.39 -2.21
CA SER A 178 12.20 9.33 -1.30
C SER A 178 13.36 8.73 -0.51
N GLY A 179 13.50 7.39 -0.46
CA GLY A 179 14.67 6.65 0.01
C GLY A 179 15.36 7.13 1.28
N MET A 180 14.69 7.80 2.19
CA MET A 180 15.30 8.35 3.39
C MET A 180 15.73 7.23 4.35
N ARG A 181 17.04 7.07 4.52
CA ARG A 181 17.72 6.05 5.35
C ARG A 181 17.47 6.13 6.86
N ARG A 182 16.47 6.85 7.34
CA ARG A 182 16.19 6.97 8.78
C ARG A 182 14.83 6.35 9.09
N TRP A 183 14.80 5.50 10.07
CA TRP A 183 13.76 4.97 11.00
C TRP A 183 12.32 5.56 10.91
N VAL A 184 11.90 6.09 9.76
CA VAL A 184 10.64 6.80 9.56
C VAL A 184 9.77 6.00 8.62
N LEU A 185 8.54 5.76 9.01
CA LEU A 185 7.49 5.29 8.12
C LEU A 185 7.28 6.36 7.03
N GLY A 186 7.30 6.00 5.75
CA GLY A 186 7.09 6.95 4.67
C GLY A 186 5.72 7.63 4.77
N SER A 187 5.64 8.89 4.33
CA SER A 187 4.42 9.72 4.46
C SER A 187 3.18 9.05 3.86
N VAL A 188 3.31 8.43 2.68
CA VAL A 188 2.20 7.71 2.03
C VAL A 188 1.78 6.52 2.88
N THR A 189 2.72 5.68 3.32
CA THR A 189 2.44 4.50 4.15
C THR A 189 1.82 4.90 5.49
N GLU A 190 2.32 5.97 6.11
CA GLU A 190 1.76 6.48 7.38
C GLU A 190 0.32 6.98 7.18
N THR A 191 0.05 7.72 6.11
CA THR A 191 -1.30 8.22 5.81
C THR A 191 -2.27 7.07 5.53
N VAL A 192 -1.87 6.10 4.71
CA VAL A 192 -2.68 4.90 4.43
C VAL A 192 -2.94 4.12 5.71
N LEU A 193 -1.93 3.89 6.55
CA LEU A 193 -2.06 3.18 7.82
C LEU A 193 -3.03 3.86 8.78
N ARG A 194 -3.05 5.19 8.80
CA ARG A 194 -3.95 5.97 9.67
C ARG A 194 -5.38 6.04 9.16
N HIS A 195 -5.58 6.09 7.83
CA HIS A 195 -6.87 6.46 7.25
C HIS A 195 -7.56 5.34 6.44
N SER A 196 -6.88 4.21 6.19
CA SER A 196 -7.51 3.04 5.59
C SER A 196 -8.14 2.13 6.63
N ASP A 197 -9.31 1.57 6.31
CA ASP A 197 -9.95 0.52 7.12
C ASP A 197 -9.51 -0.89 6.70
N ALA A 198 -8.86 -1.01 5.53
CA ALA A 198 -8.31 -2.27 5.05
C ALA A 198 -7.09 -2.70 5.89
N PRO A 199 -6.88 -4.01 6.11
CA PRO A 199 -5.63 -4.50 6.67
C PRO A 199 -4.44 -4.14 5.76
N LEU A 200 -3.28 -3.89 6.38
CA LEU A 200 -2.05 -3.54 5.68
C LEU A 200 -0.96 -4.58 5.93
N LEU A 201 -0.40 -5.13 4.86
CA LEU A 201 0.88 -5.84 4.90
C LEU A 201 1.99 -4.84 4.58
N ILE A 202 2.89 -4.64 5.53
CA ILE A 202 3.98 -3.67 5.42
C ILE A 202 5.31 -4.41 5.43
N VAL A 203 6.15 -4.13 4.43
CA VAL A 203 7.53 -4.62 4.36
C VAL A 203 8.46 -3.43 4.46
N ARG A 204 9.53 -3.59 5.20
CA ARG A 204 10.54 -2.56 5.35
C ARG A 204 11.50 -2.57 4.17
N GLY A 205 11.64 -1.42 3.50
CA GLY A 205 12.73 -1.17 2.57
C GLY A 205 14.04 -1.02 3.38
N THR A 206 14.98 -1.93 3.20
CA THR A 206 16.33 -1.88 3.81
C THR A 206 17.36 -1.51 2.76
#